data_721bde9c5e3e7099ba315fc8296639ce
#
_entry.id   721bde9c5e3e7099ba315fc8296639ce
#
_cell.length_a   1.000
_cell.length_b   1.000
_cell.length_c   1.000
_cell.angle_alpha   90.00
_cell.angle_beta   90.00
_cell.angle_gamma   90.00
#
_symmetry.space_group_name_H-M   'P 1'
#
loop_
_entity.id
_entity.type
_entity.pdbx_description
1 polymer ?
#
loop_
_entity_poly.entity_id
_entity_poly.type
_entity_poly.pdbx_seq_one_letter_code
_entity_poly.pdbx_strand_id
1 'polypeptide(L)'
;MGFTELFIKGIVIGLVIAAPVGPIGFLCISRTLEYGTVIGLATALGAASADAVYGAVAAFGLMQVAEMLSDHDVALRVVGGLVLCLIGLRSLVLAERRQQEFAAREAKADGSLVTGPQSRRSVPGYYGSSLLLTLANPATILGFLAFFAAVGWARDLETHSAATIMVVGVFLGSAVWWLGLAVATAVLSSHMGTDQRVWVQRLSGAVIIGFGLFALLSVLV
;
A
#
# COMPACT_ATOMS: atom_id res chain seq x y z
N MET A 1 -20.16 18.92 -16.53
CA MET A 1 -19.17 17.94 -17.01
C MET A 1 -19.87 16.65 -17.44
N GLY A 2 -19.39 16.00 -18.52
CA GLY A 2 -19.89 14.68 -18.90
C GLY A 2 -19.39 13.57 -17.98
N PHE A 3 -20.19 12.51 -17.79
CA PHE A 3 -19.82 11.35 -16.97
C PHE A 3 -18.49 10.71 -17.38
N THR A 4 -18.19 10.65 -18.68
CA THR A 4 -16.92 10.13 -19.21
C THR A 4 -15.73 10.98 -18.77
N GLU A 5 -15.87 12.29 -18.75
CA GLU A 5 -14.80 13.22 -18.32
C GLU A 5 -14.50 13.04 -16.83
N LEU A 6 -15.52 12.93 -15.98
CA LEU A 6 -15.37 12.68 -14.54
C LEU A 6 -14.72 11.33 -14.28
N PHE A 7 -15.09 10.30 -15.02
CA PHE A 7 -14.49 8.97 -14.90
C PHE A 7 -13.00 8.98 -15.25
N ILE A 8 -12.62 9.61 -16.38
CA ILE A 8 -11.21 9.73 -16.80
C ILE A 8 -10.41 10.54 -15.79
N LYS A 9 -10.95 11.65 -15.31
CA LYS A 9 -10.33 12.44 -14.24
C LYS A 9 -10.10 11.58 -13.00
N GLY A 10 -11.11 10.81 -12.57
CA GLY A 10 -10.98 9.86 -11.45
C GLY A 10 -9.82 8.88 -11.65
N ILE A 11 -9.71 8.26 -12.83
CA ILE A 11 -8.61 7.31 -13.14
C ILE A 11 -7.25 8.02 -13.03
N VAL A 12 -7.10 9.17 -13.64
CA VAL A 12 -5.83 9.93 -13.62
C VAL A 12 -5.42 10.23 -12.18
N ILE A 13 -6.37 10.61 -11.35
CA ILE A 13 -6.11 10.94 -9.96
C ILE A 13 -5.70 9.72 -9.15
N GLY A 14 -6.46 8.63 -9.27
CA GLY A 14 -6.11 7.39 -8.60
C GLY A 14 -4.70 6.95 -8.95
N LEU A 15 -4.30 7.05 -10.23
CA LEU A 15 -2.93 6.79 -10.69
C LEU A 15 -1.91 7.76 -10.05
N VAL A 16 -2.16 9.06 -10.11
CA VAL A 16 -1.21 10.08 -9.64
C VAL A 16 -1.00 10.00 -8.13
N ILE A 17 -2.06 9.73 -7.36
CA ILE A 17 -1.97 9.63 -5.89
C ILE A 17 -1.28 8.32 -5.47
N ALA A 18 -1.52 7.22 -6.19
CA ALA A 18 -0.90 5.93 -5.89
C ALA A 18 0.57 5.84 -6.35
N ALA A 19 0.98 6.63 -7.37
CA ALA A 19 2.29 6.53 -8.00
C ALA A 19 3.50 6.78 -7.07
N PRO A 20 3.47 7.72 -6.12
CA PRO A 20 4.58 7.87 -5.19
C PRO A 20 4.78 6.60 -4.35
N VAL A 21 5.90 5.91 -4.55
CA VAL A 21 6.22 4.67 -3.84
C VAL A 21 6.58 4.99 -2.39
N GLY A 22 5.57 4.95 -1.53
CA GLY A 22 5.70 5.13 -0.08
C GLY A 22 5.77 3.79 0.67
N PRO A 23 5.54 3.80 1.99
CA PRO A 23 5.61 2.61 2.84
C PRO A 23 4.70 1.47 2.36
N ILE A 24 3.54 1.79 1.80
CA ILE A 24 2.59 0.81 1.26
C ILE A 24 3.11 0.14 -0.02
N GLY A 25 3.82 0.90 -0.87
CA GLY A 25 4.48 0.34 -2.06
C GLY A 25 5.55 -0.70 -1.67
N PHE A 26 6.41 -0.35 -0.73
CA PHE A 26 7.41 -1.28 -0.20
C PHE A 26 6.78 -2.47 0.52
N LEU A 27 5.66 -2.28 1.21
CA LEU A 27 4.89 -3.36 1.80
C LEU A 27 4.34 -4.31 0.74
N CYS A 28 3.80 -3.78 -0.37
CA CYS A 28 3.30 -4.57 -1.49
C CYS A 28 4.44 -5.39 -2.12
N ILE A 29 5.59 -4.76 -2.39
CA ILE A 29 6.79 -5.43 -2.91
C ILE A 29 7.25 -6.54 -1.95
N SER A 30 7.44 -6.23 -0.67
CA SER A 30 7.90 -7.19 0.34
C SER A 30 6.96 -8.40 0.43
N ARG A 31 5.64 -8.18 0.49
CA ARG A 31 4.65 -9.25 0.58
C ARG A 31 4.59 -10.10 -0.70
N THR A 32 4.75 -9.48 -1.86
CA THR A 32 4.82 -10.20 -3.14
C THR A 32 6.04 -11.12 -3.18
N LEU A 33 7.20 -10.62 -2.76
CA LEU A 33 8.44 -11.41 -2.72
C LEU A 33 8.39 -12.51 -1.65
N GLU A 34 7.75 -12.24 -0.51
CA GLU A 34 7.74 -13.14 0.64
C GLU A 34 6.67 -14.23 0.53
N TYR A 35 5.45 -13.87 0.11
CA TYR A 35 4.28 -14.75 0.14
C TYR A 35 3.71 -15.06 -1.25
N GLY A 36 4.30 -14.51 -2.30
CA GLY A 36 3.91 -14.72 -3.70
C GLY A 36 2.86 -13.75 -4.21
N THR A 37 2.58 -13.89 -5.51
CA THR A 37 1.75 -12.96 -6.30
C THR A 37 0.35 -12.77 -5.74
N VAL A 38 -0.33 -13.84 -5.30
CA VAL A 38 -1.71 -13.76 -4.78
C VAL A 38 -1.80 -12.83 -3.58
N ILE A 39 -0.83 -12.91 -2.67
CA ILE A 39 -0.77 -12.04 -1.49
C ILE A 39 -0.40 -10.60 -1.88
N GLY A 40 0.49 -10.44 -2.86
CA GLY A 40 0.78 -9.14 -3.47
C GLY A 40 -0.47 -8.47 -4.04
N LEU A 41 -1.25 -9.20 -4.84
CA LEU A 41 -2.51 -8.71 -5.42
C LEU A 41 -3.56 -8.37 -4.35
N ALA A 42 -3.69 -9.19 -3.30
CA ALA A 42 -4.59 -8.89 -2.19
C ALA A 42 -4.17 -7.61 -1.44
N THR A 43 -2.85 -7.42 -1.24
CA THR A 43 -2.29 -6.20 -0.66
C THR A 43 -2.57 -4.99 -1.54
N ALA A 44 -2.36 -5.12 -2.84
CA ALA A 44 -2.64 -4.10 -3.86
C ALA A 44 -4.10 -3.65 -3.86
N LEU A 45 -5.04 -4.61 -3.87
CA LEU A 45 -6.47 -4.31 -3.82
C LEU A 45 -6.88 -3.64 -2.50
N GLY A 46 -6.28 -4.03 -1.37
CA GLY A 46 -6.51 -3.37 -0.10
C GLY A 46 -6.10 -1.90 -0.11
N ALA A 47 -4.94 -1.58 -0.69
CA ALA A 47 -4.47 -0.21 -0.87
C ALA A 47 -5.40 0.60 -1.80
N ALA A 48 -5.75 0.05 -2.96
CA ALA A 48 -6.66 0.70 -3.91
C ALA A 48 -8.04 0.98 -3.31
N SER A 49 -8.54 0.07 -2.46
CA SER A 49 -9.81 0.29 -1.76
C SER A 49 -9.73 1.42 -0.74
N ALA A 50 -8.58 1.58 -0.05
CA ALA A 50 -8.36 2.72 0.84
C ALA A 50 -8.31 4.05 0.07
N ASP A 51 -7.65 4.06 -1.08
CA ASP A 51 -7.61 5.23 -1.96
C ASP A 51 -9.02 5.62 -2.45
N ALA A 52 -9.87 4.62 -2.77
CA ALA A 52 -11.27 4.85 -3.11
C ALA A 52 -12.09 5.43 -1.94
N VAL A 53 -11.81 5.00 -0.70
CA VAL A 53 -12.44 5.60 0.50
C VAL A 53 -12.08 7.06 0.62
N TYR A 54 -10.80 7.43 0.46
CA TYR A 54 -10.39 8.84 0.46
C TYR A 54 -11.02 9.62 -0.70
N GLY A 55 -11.08 9.01 -1.89
CA GLY A 55 -11.78 9.57 -3.04
C GLY A 55 -13.27 9.82 -2.73
N ALA A 56 -13.94 8.90 -2.03
CA ALA A 56 -15.33 9.06 -1.61
C ALA A 56 -15.50 10.17 -0.57
N VAL A 57 -14.64 10.21 0.44
CA VAL A 57 -14.63 11.29 1.46
C VAL A 57 -14.58 12.66 0.78
N ALA A 58 -13.75 12.80 -0.23
CA ALA A 58 -13.62 14.05 -0.95
C ALA A 58 -14.78 14.35 -1.92
N ALA A 59 -15.18 13.33 -2.69
CA ALA A 59 -16.21 13.49 -3.72
C ALA A 59 -17.61 13.79 -3.15
N PHE A 60 -17.89 13.22 -1.97
CA PHE A 60 -19.17 13.48 -1.29
C PHE A 60 -19.11 14.67 -0.32
N GLY A 61 -17.98 15.41 -0.27
CA GLY A 61 -17.86 16.60 0.56
C GLY A 61 -17.97 16.28 2.06
N LEU A 62 -17.55 15.08 2.48
CA LEU A 62 -17.63 14.65 3.87
C LEU A 62 -16.56 15.37 4.72
N MET A 63 -16.68 16.71 4.83
CA MET A 63 -15.79 17.53 5.66
C MET A 63 -15.71 17.00 7.09
N GLN A 64 -16.81 16.49 7.64
CA GLN A 64 -16.87 15.90 8.98
C GLN A 64 -15.95 14.67 9.12
N VAL A 65 -15.82 13.84 8.09
CA VAL A 65 -14.91 12.68 8.11
C VAL A 65 -13.46 13.15 8.01
N ALA A 66 -13.17 14.16 7.20
CA ALA A 66 -11.85 14.76 7.12
C ALA A 66 -11.43 15.42 8.44
N GLU A 67 -12.35 16.13 9.11
CA GLU A 67 -12.16 16.70 10.45
C GLU A 67 -11.92 15.60 11.49
N MET A 68 -12.74 14.54 11.50
CA MET A 68 -12.57 13.41 12.42
C MET A 68 -11.21 12.70 12.21
N LEU A 69 -10.74 12.55 10.97
CA LEU A 69 -9.41 12.00 10.70
C LEU A 69 -8.30 12.95 11.17
N SER A 70 -8.50 14.26 11.01
CA SER A 70 -7.56 15.28 11.49
C SER A 70 -7.51 15.33 13.01
N ASP A 71 -8.64 15.23 13.69
CA ASP A 71 -8.74 15.21 15.15
C ASP A 71 -8.04 14.00 15.78
N HIS A 72 -7.96 12.88 15.04
CA HIS A 72 -7.29 11.65 15.48
C HIS A 72 -5.92 11.44 14.83
N ASP A 73 -5.35 12.47 14.20
CA ASP A 73 -4.08 12.39 13.47
C ASP A 73 -2.94 11.83 14.32
N VAL A 74 -2.81 12.27 15.57
CA VAL A 74 -1.81 11.75 16.51
C VAL A 74 -1.99 10.24 16.75
N ALA A 75 -3.20 9.79 17.00
CA ALA A 75 -3.49 8.38 17.23
C ALA A 75 -3.20 7.55 15.97
N LEU A 76 -3.56 8.06 14.79
CA LEU A 76 -3.30 7.40 13.50
C LEU A 76 -1.80 7.31 13.21
N ARG A 77 -1.03 8.36 13.49
CA ARG A 77 0.45 8.35 13.34
C ARG A 77 1.11 7.37 14.30
N VAL A 78 0.70 7.34 15.55
CA VAL A 78 1.25 6.43 16.56
C VAL A 78 0.92 4.97 16.20
N VAL A 79 -0.33 4.64 15.99
CA VAL A 79 -0.76 3.27 15.68
C VAL A 79 -0.18 2.81 14.33
N GLY A 80 -0.32 3.63 13.29
CA GLY A 80 0.22 3.33 11.95
C GLY A 80 1.74 3.19 11.95
N GLY A 81 2.45 4.10 12.65
CA GLY A 81 3.90 4.08 12.80
C GLY A 81 4.40 2.82 13.52
N LEU A 82 3.78 2.44 14.64
CA LEU A 82 4.11 1.21 15.37
C LEU A 82 3.89 -0.03 14.51
N VAL A 83 2.76 -0.10 13.80
CA VAL A 83 2.45 -1.25 12.93
C VAL A 83 3.43 -1.34 11.77
N LEU A 84 3.81 -0.21 11.15
CA LEU A 84 4.84 -0.17 10.10
C LEU A 84 6.19 -0.64 10.63
N CYS A 85 6.63 -0.16 11.80
CA CYS A 85 7.88 -0.62 12.43
C CYS A 85 7.86 -2.13 12.68
N LEU A 86 6.77 -2.69 13.22
CA LEU A 86 6.64 -4.12 13.46
C LEU A 86 6.68 -4.94 12.16
N ILE A 87 6.00 -4.49 11.10
CA ILE A 87 6.01 -5.15 9.80
C ILE A 87 7.40 -5.08 9.16
N GLY A 88 8.04 -3.91 9.18
CA GLY A 88 9.38 -3.73 8.64
C GLY A 88 10.42 -4.57 9.36
N LEU A 89 10.37 -4.62 10.70
CA LEU A 89 11.25 -5.48 11.51
C LEU A 89 11.03 -6.96 11.17
N ARG A 90 9.77 -7.39 11.07
CA ARG A 90 9.44 -8.75 10.65
C ARG A 90 9.99 -9.07 9.26
N SER A 91 9.89 -8.13 8.30
CA SER A 91 10.43 -8.30 6.95
C SER A 91 11.94 -8.50 6.97
N LEU A 92 12.67 -7.74 7.80
CA LEU A 92 14.13 -7.89 7.97
C LEU A 92 14.49 -9.25 8.56
N VAL A 93 13.84 -9.65 9.65
CA VAL A 93 14.11 -10.95 10.32
C VAL A 93 13.82 -12.12 9.39
N LEU A 94 12.75 -12.05 8.60
CA LEU A 94 12.40 -13.09 7.63
C LEU A 94 13.40 -13.14 6.45
N ALA A 95 13.91 -12.00 6.01
CA ALA A 95 14.96 -11.95 4.99
C ALA A 95 16.24 -12.68 5.47
N GLU A 96 16.65 -12.47 6.72
CA GLU A 96 17.81 -13.13 7.30
C GLU A 96 17.61 -14.64 7.45
N ARG A 97 16.46 -15.08 7.96
CA ARG A 97 16.14 -16.51 8.10
C ARG A 97 16.16 -17.23 6.75
N ARG A 98 15.58 -16.61 5.71
CA ARG A 98 15.61 -17.18 4.35
C ARG A 98 17.04 -17.30 3.80
N GLN A 99 17.88 -16.30 4.01
CA GLN A 99 19.28 -16.37 3.60
C GLN A 99 20.00 -17.54 4.29
N GLN A 100 19.78 -17.72 5.59
CA GLN A 100 20.35 -18.85 6.35
C GLN A 100 19.81 -20.20 5.86
N GLU A 101 18.49 -20.29 5.59
CA GLU A 101 17.89 -21.52 5.05
C GLU A 101 18.40 -21.86 3.65
N PHE A 102 18.63 -20.88 2.78
CA PHE A 102 19.21 -21.10 1.46
C PHE A 102 20.68 -21.53 1.57
N ALA A 103 21.49 -20.86 2.38
CA ALA A 103 22.88 -21.25 2.62
C ALA A 103 22.99 -22.66 3.21
N ALA A 104 22.09 -23.03 4.13
CA ALA A 104 22.04 -24.37 4.69
C ALA A 104 21.58 -25.44 3.69
N ARG A 105 20.78 -25.08 2.69
CA ARG A 105 20.34 -25.98 1.60
C ARG A 105 21.40 -26.17 0.54
N GLU A 106 22.10 -25.12 0.13
CA GLU A 106 23.26 -25.23 -0.75
C GLU A 106 24.33 -26.12 -0.15
N ALA A 107 24.50 -26.06 1.19
CA ALA A 107 25.43 -26.95 1.91
C ALA A 107 24.94 -28.42 1.99
N LYS A 108 23.65 -28.69 1.82
CA LYS A 108 23.03 -30.03 1.91
C LYS A 108 22.62 -30.64 0.59
N ALA A 109 23.05 -30.12 -0.57
CA ALA A 109 22.77 -30.54 -1.94
C ALA A 109 21.96 -31.86 -2.09
N ASP A 110 20.68 -31.86 -1.72
CA ASP A 110 19.77 -32.95 -2.01
C ASP A 110 18.40 -32.42 -2.49
N GLY A 111 18.00 -32.88 -3.66
CA GLY A 111 17.01 -32.28 -4.56
C GLY A 111 15.55 -32.40 -4.14
N SER A 112 15.12 -31.84 -3.03
CA SER A 112 13.71 -31.71 -2.72
C SER A 112 13.21 -30.27 -2.87
N LEU A 113 12.27 -30.06 -3.80
CA LEU A 113 11.50 -28.83 -3.97
C LEU A 113 10.69 -28.56 -2.69
N VAL A 114 11.11 -27.60 -1.90
CA VAL A 114 10.36 -27.18 -0.72
C VAL A 114 9.60 -25.90 -1.05
N THR A 115 8.30 -26.01 -1.10
CA THR A 115 7.36 -24.89 -1.03
C THR A 115 7.65 -24.10 0.24
N GLY A 116 7.89 -22.79 0.10
CA GLY A 116 8.18 -21.89 1.22
C GLY A 116 7.06 -21.88 2.28
N PRO A 117 7.32 -21.38 3.51
CA PRO A 117 6.33 -21.39 4.57
C PRO A 117 5.09 -20.61 4.14
N GLN A 118 3.98 -21.31 3.99
CA GLN A 118 2.68 -20.68 3.76
C GLN A 118 2.34 -19.85 4.99
N SER A 119 2.18 -18.55 4.81
CA SER A 119 1.71 -17.67 5.86
C SER A 119 0.36 -18.18 6.41
N ARG A 120 0.25 -18.30 7.73
CA ARG A 120 -1.01 -18.67 8.40
C ARG A 120 -2.12 -17.62 8.27
N ARG A 121 -1.84 -16.43 7.70
CA ARG A 121 -2.86 -15.43 7.43
C ARG A 121 -3.59 -15.74 6.12
N SER A 122 -4.91 -15.70 6.16
CA SER A 122 -5.75 -15.84 4.97
C SER A 122 -5.57 -14.65 4.02
N VAL A 123 -5.81 -14.83 2.72
CA VAL A 123 -5.80 -13.74 1.71
C VAL A 123 -6.61 -12.51 2.17
N PRO A 124 -7.83 -12.65 2.74
CA PRO A 124 -8.58 -11.53 3.31
C PRO A 124 -7.83 -10.77 4.41
N GLY A 125 -7.01 -11.45 5.21
CA GLY A 125 -6.22 -10.79 6.26
C GLY A 125 -5.13 -9.88 5.70
N TYR A 126 -4.53 -10.21 4.56
CA TYR A 126 -3.57 -9.34 3.87
C TYR A 126 -4.24 -8.14 3.21
N TYR A 127 -5.39 -8.35 2.57
CA TYR A 127 -6.23 -7.29 2.05
C TYR A 127 -6.64 -6.29 3.15
N GLY A 128 -7.26 -6.77 4.21
CA GLY A 128 -7.74 -5.93 5.31
C GLY A 128 -6.60 -5.18 6.01
N SER A 129 -5.46 -5.84 6.24
CA SER A 129 -4.30 -5.16 6.84
C SER A 129 -3.70 -4.09 5.94
N SER A 130 -3.70 -4.27 4.61
CA SER A 130 -3.26 -3.25 3.66
C SER A 130 -4.23 -2.07 3.62
N LEU A 131 -5.52 -2.35 3.56
CA LEU A 131 -6.56 -1.33 3.61
C LEU A 131 -6.42 -0.46 4.86
N LEU A 132 -6.36 -1.07 6.05
CA LEU A 132 -6.22 -0.34 7.31
C LEU A 132 -4.92 0.44 7.41
N LEU A 133 -3.80 -0.13 6.96
CA LEU A 133 -2.51 0.55 6.96
C LEU A 133 -2.49 1.76 6.00
N THR A 134 -3.13 1.63 4.85
CA THR A 134 -3.24 2.74 3.90
C THR A 134 -4.15 3.83 4.44
N LEU A 135 -5.27 3.48 5.06
CA LEU A 135 -6.16 4.43 5.75
C LEU A 135 -5.50 5.13 6.96
N ALA A 136 -4.60 4.45 7.67
CA ALA A 136 -3.85 5.02 8.78
C ALA A 136 -2.54 5.72 8.34
N ASN A 137 -2.21 5.72 7.05
CA ASN A 137 -0.95 6.26 6.57
C ASN A 137 -1.02 7.78 6.41
N PRO A 138 -0.29 8.56 7.23
CA PRO A 138 -0.33 10.02 7.17
C PRO A 138 0.10 10.58 5.80
N ALA A 139 1.03 9.92 5.10
CA ALA A 139 1.45 10.35 3.78
C ALA A 139 0.31 10.24 2.75
N THR A 140 -0.53 9.21 2.84
CA THR A 140 -1.71 9.06 2.00
C THR A 140 -2.76 10.13 2.32
N ILE A 141 -3.03 10.35 3.62
CA ILE A 141 -3.97 11.40 4.08
C ILE A 141 -3.55 12.76 3.55
N LEU A 142 -2.28 13.14 3.78
CA LEU A 142 -1.75 14.42 3.32
C LEU A 142 -1.74 14.55 1.80
N GLY A 143 -1.43 13.46 1.09
CA GLY A 143 -1.47 13.42 -0.38
C GLY A 143 -2.86 13.70 -0.94
N PHE A 144 -3.87 13.06 -0.37
CA PHE A 144 -5.26 13.31 -0.75
C PHE A 144 -5.70 14.74 -0.38
N LEU A 145 -5.43 15.22 0.83
CA LEU A 145 -5.77 16.59 1.25
C LEU A 145 -5.11 17.65 0.35
N ALA A 146 -3.81 17.51 0.07
CA ALA A 146 -3.10 18.44 -0.80
C ALA A 146 -3.66 18.44 -2.22
N PHE A 147 -3.98 17.26 -2.75
CA PHE A 147 -4.56 17.13 -4.07
C PHE A 147 -5.95 17.76 -4.15
N PHE A 148 -6.81 17.53 -3.16
CA PHE A 148 -8.16 18.12 -3.12
C PHE A 148 -8.13 19.64 -2.95
N ALA A 149 -7.20 20.14 -2.11
CA ALA A 149 -7.00 21.58 -1.98
C ALA A 149 -6.56 22.23 -3.30
N ALA A 150 -5.69 21.55 -4.08
CA ALA A 150 -5.17 22.08 -5.33
C ALA A 150 -6.22 22.10 -6.47
N VAL A 151 -7.10 21.11 -6.51
CA VAL A 151 -8.03 20.92 -7.66
C VAL A 151 -9.40 21.55 -7.42
N GLY A 152 -9.76 21.87 -6.17
CA GLY A 152 -11.01 22.60 -5.85
C GLY A 152 -12.31 21.87 -6.18
N TRP A 153 -12.31 20.57 -6.15
CA TRP A 153 -13.31 19.66 -6.73
C TRP A 153 -14.73 19.70 -6.16
N ALA A 154 -14.87 20.13 -4.93
CA ALA A 154 -16.19 20.18 -4.27
C ALA A 154 -17.23 21.01 -5.06
N ARG A 155 -16.78 21.84 -6.02
CA ARG A 155 -17.65 22.69 -6.83
C ARG A 155 -18.18 22.02 -8.10
N ASP A 156 -17.54 20.93 -8.55
CA ASP A 156 -17.86 20.28 -9.84
C ASP A 156 -18.78 19.05 -9.69
N LEU A 157 -19.00 18.58 -8.44
CA LEU A 157 -19.78 17.39 -8.15
C LEU A 157 -21.18 17.74 -7.64
N GLU A 158 -22.02 18.22 -8.54
CA GLU A 158 -23.39 18.65 -8.21
C GLU A 158 -24.34 17.48 -7.88
N THR A 159 -23.99 16.25 -8.23
CA THR A 159 -24.87 15.08 -8.05
C THR A 159 -24.13 13.89 -7.44
N HIS A 160 -24.85 13.08 -6.66
CA HIS A 160 -24.32 11.82 -6.10
C HIS A 160 -23.83 10.85 -7.19
N SER A 161 -24.45 10.83 -8.36
CA SER A 161 -24.01 10.00 -9.49
C SER A 161 -22.65 10.44 -10.03
N ALA A 162 -22.42 11.75 -10.16
CA ALA A 162 -21.14 12.30 -10.58
C ALA A 162 -20.01 11.94 -9.60
N ALA A 163 -20.27 12.08 -8.29
CA ALA A 163 -19.35 11.70 -7.24
C ALA A 163 -19.02 10.19 -7.28
N THR A 164 -20.03 9.34 -7.45
CA THR A 164 -19.85 7.88 -7.53
C THR A 164 -18.97 7.49 -8.73
N ILE A 165 -19.24 8.04 -9.92
CA ILE A 165 -18.48 7.75 -11.14
C ILE A 165 -17.00 8.12 -10.94
N MET A 166 -16.74 9.24 -10.31
CA MET A 166 -15.40 9.68 -10.01
C MET A 166 -14.67 8.76 -9.01
N VAL A 167 -15.33 8.35 -7.92
CA VAL A 167 -14.79 7.42 -6.95
C VAL A 167 -14.45 6.07 -7.59
N VAL A 168 -15.30 5.57 -8.49
CA VAL A 168 -15.02 4.36 -9.28
C VAL A 168 -13.78 4.58 -10.16
N GLY A 169 -13.64 5.75 -10.78
CA GLY A 169 -12.44 6.13 -11.52
C GLY A 169 -11.20 6.11 -10.65
N VAL A 170 -11.23 6.74 -9.46
CA VAL A 170 -10.11 6.75 -8.50
C VAL A 170 -9.72 5.32 -8.10
N PHE A 171 -10.71 4.49 -7.76
CA PHE A 171 -10.45 3.07 -7.45
C PHE A 171 -9.73 2.35 -8.59
N LEU A 172 -10.22 2.48 -9.81
CA LEU A 172 -9.65 1.79 -10.97
C LEU A 172 -8.25 2.31 -11.30
N GLY A 173 -8.03 3.61 -11.26
CA GLY A 173 -6.71 4.19 -11.49
C GLY A 173 -5.69 3.73 -10.45
N SER A 174 -6.05 3.79 -9.18
CA SER A 174 -5.23 3.28 -8.08
C SER A 174 -5.01 1.76 -8.20
N ALA A 175 -6.06 0.99 -8.52
CA ALA A 175 -5.95 -0.45 -8.71
C ALA A 175 -4.99 -0.82 -9.85
N VAL A 176 -5.03 -0.10 -10.97
CA VAL A 176 -4.08 -0.31 -12.09
C VAL A 176 -2.63 -0.12 -11.61
N TRP A 177 -2.36 0.93 -10.82
CA TRP A 177 -1.03 1.16 -10.28
C TRP A 177 -0.60 0.05 -9.32
N TRP A 178 -1.40 -0.23 -8.30
CA TRP A 178 -1.05 -1.20 -7.25
C TRP A 178 -0.94 -2.64 -7.78
N LEU A 179 -1.88 -3.06 -8.64
CA LEU A 179 -1.82 -4.37 -9.29
C LEU A 179 -0.64 -4.46 -10.25
N GLY A 180 -0.37 -3.39 -11.01
CA GLY A 180 0.81 -3.28 -11.86
C GLY A 180 2.10 -3.44 -11.06
N LEU A 181 2.22 -2.79 -9.89
CA LEU A 181 3.38 -2.92 -9.01
C LEU A 181 3.54 -4.37 -8.49
N ALA A 182 2.45 -5.00 -8.05
CA ALA A 182 2.48 -6.39 -7.57
C ALA A 182 2.88 -7.37 -8.69
N VAL A 183 2.32 -7.23 -9.89
CA VAL A 183 2.64 -8.06 -11.05
C VAL A 183 4.08 -7.81 -11.50
N ALA A 184 4.50 -6.56 -11.64
CA ALA A 184 5.88 -6.21 -12.00
C ALA A 184 6.89 -6.81 -11.00
N THR A 185 6.60 -6.72 -9.70
CA THR A 185 7.42 -7.34 -8.65
C THR A 185 7.48 -8.86 -8.82
N ALA A 186 6.34 -9.51 -9.07
CA ALA A 186 6.29 -10.95 -9.26
C ALA A 186 7.09 -11.41 -10.50
N VAL A 187 6.92 -10.71 -11.63
CA VAL A 187 7.65 -11.00 -12.88
C VAL A 187 9.15 -10.75 -12.69
N LEU A 188 9.53 -9.60 -12.14
CA LEU A 188 10.93 -9.28 -11.92
C LEU A 188 11.58 -10.28 -10.97
N SER A 189 10.87 -10.68 -9.92
CA SER A 189 11.37 -11.65 -8.95
C SER A 189 11.67 -13.02 -9.55
N SER A 190 11.00 -13.42 -10.63
CA SER A 190 11.27 -14.69 -11.31
C SER A 190 12.65 -14.71 -12.00
N HIS A 191 13.18 -13.53 -12.35
CA HIS A 191 14.50 -13.35 -12.98
C HIS A 191 15.60 -12.99 -11.97
N MET A 192 15.24 -12.75 -10.70
CA MET A 192 16.19 -12.40 -9.65
C MET A 192 16.77 -13.64 -8.97
N GLY A 193 18.08 -13.63 -8.77
CA GLY A 193 18.75 -14.58 -7.90
C GLY A 193 18.34 -14.40 -6.43
N THR A 194 18.67 -15.39 -5.60
CA THR A 194 18.34 -15.40 -4.17
C THR A 194 18.85 -14.18 -3.43
N ASP A 195 20.11 -13.79 -3.66
CA ASP A 195 20.73 -12.64 -3.02
C ASP A 195 20.04 -11.33 -3.35
N GLN A 196 19.65 -11.15 -4.62
CA GLN A 196 18.93 -9.95 -5.06
C GLN A 196 17.56 -9.84 -4.39
N ARG A 197 16.83 -10.94 -4.27
CA ARG A 197 15.52 -10.96 -3.57
C ARG A 197 15.67 -10.61 -2.10
N VAL A 198 16.66 -11.19 -1.43
CA VAL A 198 16.97 -10.89 -0.02
C VAL A 198 17.33 -9.41 0.14
N TRP A 199 18.12 -8.86 -0.77
CA TRP A 199 18.51 -7.45 -0.76
C TRP A 199 17.30 -6.51 -0.91
N VAL A 200 16.42 -6.75 -1.89
CA VAL A 200 15.21 -5.97 -2.09
C VAL A 200 14.29 -6.08 -0.87
N GLN A 201 14.17 -7.26 -0.27
CA GLN A 201 13.36 -7.46 0.93
C GLN A 201 13.93 -6.71 2.14
N ARG A 202 15.25 -6.71 2.33
CA ARG A 202 15.92 -5.91 3.38
C ARG A 202 15.71 -4.42 3.16
N LEU A 203 15.91 -3.94 1.95
CA LEU A 203 15.68 -2.54 1.61
C LEU A 203 14.23 -2.13 1.88
N SER A 204 13.27 -2.95 1.44
CA SER A 204 11.85 -2.70 1.70
C SER A 204 11.54 -2.66 3.21
N GLY A 205 12.08 -3.61 3.99
CA GLY A 205 11.93 -3.63 5.44
C GLY A 205 12.51 -2.38 6.11
N ALA A 206 13.72 -1.97 5.72
CA ALA A 206 14.36 -0.76 6.24
C ALA A 206 13.58 0.51 5.92
N VAL A 207 13.08 0.64 4.69
CA VAL A 207 12.26 1.78 4.26
C VAL A 207 10.94 1.81 5.04
N ILE A 208 10.26 0.68 5.22
CA ILE A 208 9.02 0.59 6.00
C ILE A 208 9.27 1.04 7.46
N ILE A 209 10.37 0.61 8.08
CA ILE A 209 10.76 1.05 9.42
C ILE A 209 11.03 2.56 9.43
N GLY A 210 11.77 3.07 8.44
CA GLY A 210 12.06 4.51 8.31
C GLY A 210 10.78 5.36 8.29
N PHE A 211 9.78 4.96 7.50
CA PHE A 211 8.48 5.62 7.50
C PHE A 211 7.71 5.46 8.81
N GLY A 212 7.79 4.28 9.45
CA GLY A 212 7.19 4.07 10.77
C GLY A 212 7.79 4.99 11.83
N LEU A 213 9.12 5.10 11.87
CA LEU A 213 9.82 6.01 12.78
C LEU A 213 9.52 7.48 12.46
N PHE A 214 9.49 7.86 11.18
CA PHE A 214 9.09 9.20 10.78
C PHE A 214 7.69 9.56 11.27
N ALA A 215 6.71 8.64 11.12
CA ALA A 215 5.35 8.85 11.62
C ALA A 215 5.32 9.01 13.14
N LEU A 216 6.11 8.23 13.89
CA LEU A 216 6.19 8.34 15.35
C LEU A 216 6.86 9.65 15.80
N LEU A 217 7.98 10.04 15.16
CA LEU A 217 8.70 11.27 15.50
C LEU A 217 7.91 12.53 15.13
N SER A 218 7.10 12.48 14.07
CA SER A 218 6.23 13.59 13.67
C SER A 218 5.12 13.94 14.67
N VAL A 219 4.92 13.11 15.69
CA VAL A 219 4.01 13.40 16.81
C VAL A 219 4.67 14.31 17.86
N LEU A 220 6.02 14.36 17.89
CA LEU A 220 6.79 15.13 18.87
C LEU A 220 7.11 16.56 18.41
N VAL A 221 6.87 16.84 17.12
CA VAL A 221 7.11 18.15 16.47
C VAL A 221 5.79 18.78 16.09
#